data_f6bd6de7d2396b09400e4bdafbc85ac0
#
_entry.id   f6bd6de7d2396b09400e4bdafbc85ac0
#
_cell.length_a   1.000
_cell.length_b   1.000
_cell.length_c   1.000
_cell.angle_alpha   90.00
_cell.angle_beta   90.00
_cell.angle_gamma   90.00
#
_symmetry.space_group_name_H-M   'P 1'
#
loop_
_entity.id
_entity.type
_entity.pdbx_description
1 polymer ?
#
loop_
_entity_poly.entity_id
_entity_poly.type
_entity_poly.pdbx_seq_one_letter_code
_entity_poly.pdbx_strand_id
1 'polypeptide(L)'
;MSNAFNWLPDLVLFSDYENSWEKYLEEIYAFYKADFLDSKPKYENKYIGVKRLPLYKNKESNFWHLIQEAYETRNEEDRIPDFRRCERIRWPRPVIENSNNPVVLVWENKRHSSSGIERNICLWIQEKEYLVILRKRKRYILLWTAYPVTKEHTKRKLQKEYDEYKKTGDVISDDPVTPSTHGR
;
A
#
# COMPACT_ATOMS: atom_id res chain seq x y z
N MET A 1 -8.26 -19.67 -20.98
CA MET A 1 -7.57 -18.38 -20.72
C MET A 1 -6.97 -18.45 -19.33
N SER A 2 -5.65 -18.37 -19.18
CA SER A 2 -5.02 -18.38 -17.85
C SER A 2 -5.41 -17.09 -17.13
N ASN A 3 -5.92 -17.21 -15.89
CA ASN A 3 -6.25 -16.07 -15.06
C ASN A 3 -4.93 -15.34 -14.73
N ALA A 4 -4.72 -14.13 -15.24
CA ALA A 4 -3.53 -13.32 -15.00
C ALA A 4 -3.26 -13.01 -13.50
N PHE A 5 -4.23 -13.30 -12.65
CA PHE A 5 -4.22 -13.03 -11.21
C PHE A 5 -4.33 -14.30 -10.34
N ASN A 6 -3.98 -15.47 -10.88
CA ASN A 6 -4.05 -16.73 -10.13
C ASN A 6 -3.15 -16.77 -8.88
N TRP A 7 -2.21 -15.83 -8.77
CA TRP A 7 -1.32 -15.64 -7.63
C TRP A 7 -1.90 -14.73 -6.53
N LEU A 8 -3.02 -14.01 -6.81
CA LEU A 8 -3.74 -13.27 -5.77
C LEU A 8 -4.64 -14.22 -4.99
N PRO A 9 -4.54 -14.24 -3.65
CA PRO A 9 -5.44 -15.05 -2.83
C PRO A 9 -6.87 -14.49 -2.83
N ASP A 10 -7.82 -15.36 -2.49
CA ASP A 10 -9.20 -14.95 -2.29
C ASP A 10 -9.35 -13.92 -1.17
N LEU A 11 -10.43 -13.17 -1.21
CA LEU A 11 -10.78 -12.23 -0.17
C LEU A 11 -11.09 -12.94 1.16
N VAL A 12 -10.69 -12.34 2.26
CA VAL A 12 -11.05 -12.80 3.61
C VAL A 12 -12.35 -12.11 4.00
N LEU A 13 -13.48 -12.79 3.81
CA LEU A 13 -14.77 -12.16 4.00
C LEU A 13 -15.19 -12.17 5.48
N PHE A 14 -15.75 -11.05 5.94
CA PHE A 14 -16.27 -10.94 7.31
C PHE A 14 -17.36 -11.95 7.63
N SER A 15 -18.22 -12.27 6.64
CA SER A 15 -19.29 -13.26 6.76
C SER A 15 -18.79 -14.66 7.12
N ASP A 16 -17.55 -15.01 6.76
CA ASP A 16 -16.97 -16.34 7.01
C ASP A 16 -16.61 -16.54 8.49
N TYR A 17 -16.66 -15.46 9.28
CA TYR A 17 -16.34 -15.46 10.73
C TYR A 17 -17.56 -15.17 11.60
N GLU A 18 -18.71 -15.71 11.22
CA GLU A 18 -19.98 -15.59 11.97
C GLU A 18 -20.40 -14.13 12.22
N ASN A 19 -19.92 -13.19 11.39
CA ASN A 19 -20.08 -11.75 11.58
C ASN A 19 -19.58 -11.25 12.96
N SER A 20 -18.61 -11.98 13.58
CA SER A 20 -17.94 -11.57 14.80
C SER A 20 -16.69 -10.76 14.46
N TRP A 21 -16.67 -9.48 14.88
CA TRP A 21 -15.52 -8.62 14.67
C TRP A 21 -14.26 -9.15 15.37
N GLU A 22 -14.38 -9.67 16.56
CA GLU A 22 -13.27 -10.20 17.33
C GLU A 22 -12.61 -11.39 16.61
N LYS A 23 -13.40 -12.35 16.14
CA LYS A 23 -12.90 -13.51 15.38
C LYS A 23 -12.24 -13.07 14.08
N TYR A 24 -12.89 -12.17 13.36
CA TYR A 24 -12.38 -11.65 12.09
C TYR A 24 -11.07 -10.89 12.27
N LEU A 25 -11.00 -10.00 13.28
CA LEU A 25 -9.80 -9.22 13.59
C LEU A 25 -8.60 -10.11 13.92
N GLU A 26 -8.79 -11.16 14.72
CA GLU A 26 -7.71 -12.10 15.04
C GLU A 26 -7.23 -12.86 13.80
N GLU A 27 -8.13 -13.26 12.92
CA GLU A 27 -7.77 -13.97 11.69
C GLU A 27 -7.01 -13.08 10.70
N ILE A 28 -7.50 -11.87 10.42
CA ILE A 28 -6.78 -10.95 9.53
C ILE A 28 -5.44 -10.51 10.13
N TYR A 29 -5.34 -10.45 11.44
CA TYR A 29 -4.05 -10.22 12.11
C TYR A 29 -3.11 -11.43 12.00
N ALA A 30 -3.62 -12.65 12.09
CA ALA A 30 -2.83 -13.87 11.88
C ALA A 30 -2.23 -13.91 10.47
N PHE A 31 -3.00 -13.55 9.44
CA PHE A 31 -2.48 -13.43 8.07
C PHE A 31 -1.40 -12.34 7.96
N TYR A 32 -1.63 -11.15 8.53
CA TYR A 32 -0.64 -10.09 8.53
C TYR A 32 0.66 -10.52 9.23
N LYS A 33 0.53 -11.20 10.37
CA LYS A 33 1.67 -11.70 11.15
C LYS A 33 2.49 -12.70 10.33
N ALA A 34 1.85 -13.68 9.73
CA ALA A 34 2.52 -14.67 8.89
C ALA A 34 3.25 -14.02 7.71
N ASP A 35 2.64 -13.02 7.08
CA ASP A 35 3.15 -12.38 5.87
C ASP A 35 4.28 -11.37 6.13
N PHE A 36 4.31 -10.70 7.31
CA PHE A 36 5.20 -9.56 7.54
C PHE A 36 6.02 -9.62 8.83
N LEU A 37 5.63 -10.43 9.81
CA LEU A 37 6.35 -10.55 11.08
C LEU A 37 7.14 -11.86 11.17
N ASP A 38 6.49 -12.98 10.90
CA ASP A 38 7.12 -14.33 10.99
C ASP A 38 7.97 -14.60 9.74
N SER A 39 7.62 -14.01 8.63
CA SER A 39 8.41 -13.97 7.39
C SER A 39 8.37 -12.56 6.79
N LYS A 40 9.18 -12.30 5.76
CA LYS A 40 9.21 -10.99 5.11
C LYS A 40 9.25 -11.15 3.60
N PRO A 41 8.36 -10.46 2.86
CA PRO A 41 8.48 -10.43 1.41
C PRO A 41 9.73 -9.68 0.97
N LYS A 42 10.12 -9.89 -0.28
CA LYS A 42 11.22 -9.16 -0.91
C LYS A 42 10.72 -8.33 -2.09
N TYR A 43 11.28 -7.14 -2.20
CA TYR A 43 11.20 -6.30 -3.39
C TYR A 43 12.63 -6.05 -3.89
N GLU A 44 12.93 -6.38 -5.13
CA GLU A 44 14.28 -6.23 -5.71
C GLU A 44 15.40 -6.77 -4.79
N ASN A 45 15.22 -7.99 -4.27
CA ASN A 45 16.13 -8.65 -3.33
C ASN A 45 16.28 -7.99 -1.94
N LYS A 46 15.50 -6.95 -1.64
CA LYS A 46 15.49 -6.32 -0.31
C LYS A 46 14.27 -6.77 0.49
N TYR A 47 14.49 -7.16 1.73
CA TYR A 47 13.39 -7.48 2.64
C TYR A 47 12.55 -6.24 2.96
N ILE A 48 11.23 -6.41 2.92
CA ILE A 48 10.29 -5.38 3.30
C ILE A 48 9.98 -5.50 4.78
N GLY A 49 10.23 -4.42 5.51
CA GLY A 49 9.87 -4.30 6.90
C GLY A 49 8.50 -3.65 7.10
N VAL A 50 8.07 -3.54 8.36
CA VAL A 50 6.86 -2.84 8.79
C VAL A 50 7.16 -1.92 9.98
N LYS A 51 6.37 -0.87 10.14
CA LYS A 51 6.42 -0.03 11.33
C LYS A 51 5.69 -0.75 12.47
N ARG A 52 6.44 -1.20 13.48
CA ARG A 52 5.87 -1.94 14.61
C ARG A 52 5.26 -1.05 15.68
N LEU A 53 5.95 0.01 16.06
CA LEU A 53 5.57 0.86 17.19
C LEU A 53 4.87 2.16 16.74
N PRO A 54 4.00 2.73 17.60
CA PRO A 54 3.52 2.16 18.87
C PRO A 54 2.62 0.93 18.65
N LEU A 55 2.52 0.05 19.64
CA LEU A 55 1.51 -1.00 19.65
C LEU A 55 0.17 -0.42 20.10
N TYR A 56 -0.91 -0.85 19.44
CA TYR A 56 -2.27 -0.60 19.88
C TYR A 56 -3.02 -1.93 20.00
N LYS A 57 -3.64 -2.20 21.13
CA LYS A 57 -4.28 -3.51 21.44
C LYS A 57 -3.37 -4.69 21.11
N ASN A 58 -2.10 -4.60 21.49
CA ASN A 58 -1.05 -5.59 21.27
C ASN A 58 -0.79 -5.95 19.78
N LYS A 59 -1.18 -5.10 18.85
CA LYS A 59 -0.93 -5.26 17.42
C LYS A 59 -0.14 -4.05 16.87
N GLU A 60 0.67 -4.29 15.84
CA GLU A 60 1.58 -3.29 15.28
C GLU A 60 0.87 -2.10 14.64
N SER A 61 1.48 -0.92 14.75
CA SER A 61 0.97 0.32 14.13
C SER A 61 0.68 0.16 12.63
N ASN A 62 1.55 -0.55 11.90
CA ASN A 62 1.34 -0.78 10.47
C ASN A 62 0.11 -1.65 10.18
N PHE A 63 -0.19 -2.65 11.02
CA PHE A 63 -1.39 -3.46 10.86
C PHE A 63 -2.65 -2.60 10.87
N TRP A 64 -2.78 -1.74 11.88
CA TRP A 64 -3.91 -0.83 11.99
C TRP A 64 -4.00 0.13 10.80
N HIS A 65 -2.83 0.62 10.35
CA HIS A 65 -2.77 1.49 9.18
C HIS A 65 -3.20 0.81 7.87
N LEU A 66 -3.02 -0.50 7.76
CA LEU A 66 -3.46 -1.27 6.58
C LEU A 66 -4.97 -1.47 6.56
N ILE A 67 -5.61 -1.69 7.70
CA ILE A 67 -7.04 -2.05 7.78
C ILE A 67 -7.97 -0.87 8.04
N GLN A 68 -7.42 0.31 8.35
CA GLN A 68 -8.20 1.50 8.68
C GLN A 68 -8.06 2.58 7.61
N GLU A 69 -9.13 3.31 7.35
CA GLU A 69 -9.06 4.55 6.58
C GLU A 69 -8.70 5.72 7.52
N ALA A 70 -7.85 6.64 7.04
CA ALA A 70 -7.58 7.86 7.79
C ALA A 70 -8.85 8.72 7.78
N TYR A 71 -9.51 8.82 8.92
CA TYR A 71 -10.48 9.89 9.15
C TYR A 71 -9.75 11.21 9.37
N GLU A 72 -10.43 12.33 9.16
CA GLU A 72 -9.87 13.69 9.29
C GLU A 72 -9.32 14.00 10.69
N THR A 73 -9.62 13.18 11.68
CA THR A 73 -9.12 13.28 13.06
C THR A 73 -7.76 12.59 13.20
N ARG A 74 -6.82 13.29 13.83
CA ARG A 74 -5.44 12.81 14.06
C ARG A 74 -5.33 11.71 15.13
N ASN A 75 -6.42 11.36 15.80
CA ASN A 75 -6.42 10.36 16.85
C ASN A 75 -6.55 8.96 16.24
N GLU A 76 -5.59 8.07 16.55
CA GLU A 76 -5.61 6.68 16.09
C GLU A 76 -6.82 5.90 16.64
N GLU A 77 -7.37 6.33 17.78
CA GLU A 77 -8.55 5.74 18.42
C GLU A 77 -9.86 5.97 17.65
N ASP A 78 -9.92 7.02 16.83
CA ASP A 78 -11.12 7.40 16.06
C ASP A 78 -11.16 6.75 14.67
N ARG A 79 -10.17 5.94 14.31
CA ARG A 79 -10.10 5.29 13.01
C ARG A 79 -11.01 4.08 12.96
N ILE A 80 -11.87 4.06 11.94
CA ILE A 80 -12.80 2.96 11.71
C ILE A 80 -12.17 1.96 10.74
N PRO A 81 -12.28 0.64 11.00
CA PRO A 81 -11.87 -0.38 10.03
C PRO A 81 -12.62 -0.24 8.70
N ASP A 82 -11.87 -0.28 7.60
CA ASP A 82 -12.43 -0.38 6.25
C ASP A 82 -12.47 -1.87 5.86
N PHE A 83 -13.66 -2.44 5.75
CA PHE A 83 -13.83 -3.87 5.40
C PHE A 83 -13.19 -4.22 4.07
N ARG A 84 -13.20 -3.33 3.08
CA ARG A 84 -12.55 -3.58 1.79
C ARG A 84 -11.03 -3.72 1.91
N ARG A 85 -10.42 -3.03 2.89
CA ARG A 85 -9.00 -3.19 3.22
C ARG A 85 -8.76 -4.47 4.01
N CYS A 86 -9.62 -4.76 4.99
CA CYS A 86 -9.56 -5.99 5.79
C CYS A 86 -9.62 -7.23 4.90
N GLU A 87 -10.59 -7.29 3.99
CA GLU A 87 -10.79 -8.40 3.03
C GLU A 87 -9.54 -8.68 2.20
N ARG A 88 -8.73 -7.66 1.92
CA ARG A 88 -7.52 -7.75 1.09
C ARG A 88 -6.23 -7.81 1.88
N ILE A 89 -6.29 -8.15 3.16
CA ILE A 89 -5.10 -8.17 4.05
C ILE A 89 -3.99 -9.09 3.52
N ARG A 90 -4.33 -10.13 2.78
CA ARG A 90 -3.41 -11.09 2.17
C ARG A 90 -2.82 -10.63 0.82
N TRP A 91 -3.29 -9.53 0.25
CA TRP A 91 -2.88 -9.08 -1.08
C TRP A 91 -1.55 -8.33 -1.12
N PRO A 92 -1.16 -7.52 -0.12
CA PRO A 92 0.08 -6.75 -0.19
C PRO A 92 1.31 -7.59 -0.46
N ARG A 93 1.45 -8.74 0.19
CA ARG A 93 2.61 -9.63 0.01
C ARG A 93 2.76 -10.14 -1.41
N PRO A 94 1.79 -10.86 -2.01
CA PRO A 94 1.91 -11.34 -3.38
C PRO A 94 2.06 -10.21 -4.41
N VAL A 95 1.48 -9.03 -4.20
CA VAL A 95 1.70 -7.86 -5.07
C VAL A 95 3.16 -7.43 -5.04
N ILE A 96 3.78 -7.38 -3.87
CA ILE A 96 5.21 -7.06 -3.72
C ILE A 96 6.08 -8.10 -4.42
N GLU A 97 5.82 -9.38 -4.18
CA GLU A 97 6.61 -10.49 -4.71
C GLU A 97 6.44 -10.68 -6.22
N ASN A 98 5.30 -10.26 -6.78
CA ASN A 98 5.01 -10.26 -8.22
C ASN A 98 5.16 -8.88 -8.87
N SER A 99 5.98 -7.99 -8.31
CA SER A 99 6.19 -6.65 -8.86
C SER A 99 6.75 -6.61 -10.29
N ASN A 100 7.37 -7.70 -10.75
CA ASN A 100 7.84 -7.84 -12.13
C ASN A 100 6.77 -8.36 -13.10
N ASN A 101 5.58 -8.72 -12.61
CA ASN A 101 4.48 -9.16 -13.47
C ASN A 101 3.92 -7.96 -14.25
N PRO A 102 3.70 -8.05 -15.57
CA PRO A 102 3.20 -6.95 -16.39
C PRO A 102 1.87 -6.33 -15.94
N VAL A 103 1.06 -7.07 -15.16
CA VAL A 103 -0.22 -6.55 -14.60
C VAL A 103 -0.03 -5.64 -13.40
N VAL A 104 1.19 -5.57 -12.85
CA VAL A 104 1.55 -4.69 -11.74
C VAL A 104 2.29 -3.49 -12.29
N LEU A 105 1.66 -2.32 -12.30
CA LEU A 105 2.28 -1.07 -12.69
C LEU A 105 3.15 -0.57 -11.53
N VAL A 106 4.43 -0.29 -11.79
CA VAL A 106 5.40 0.11 -10.76
C VAL A 106 6.04 1.43 -11.14
N TRP A 107 6.05 2.38 -10.19
CA TRP A 107 6.76 3.65 -10.32
C TRP A 107 7.22 4.19 -8.97
N GLU A 108 8.12 5.15 -9.01
CA GLU A 108 8.55 5.88 -7.82
C GLU A 108 7.97 7.30 -7.81
N ASN A 109 7.58 7.75 -6.63
CA ASN A 109 7.21 9.13 -6.43
C ASN A 109 7.83 9.73 -5.15
N LYS A 110 7.82 11.05 -5.08
CA LYS A 110 8.16 11.84 -3.89
C LYS A 110 6.91 12.53 -3.40
N ARG A 111 6.75 12.60 -2.09
CA ARG A 111 5.67 13.35 -1.44
C ARG A 111 6.27 14.25 -0.38
N HIS A 112 5.80 15.48 -0.32
CA HIS A 112 6.13 16.37 0.77
C HIS A 112 5.26 16.06 1.98
N SER A 113 5.88 15.97 3.15
CA SER A 113 5.22 15.78 4.43
C SER A 113 5.81 16.76 5.45
N SER A 114 5.16 16.89 6.60
CA SER A 114 5.67 17.71 7.72
C SER A 114 7.07 17.26 8.21
N SER A 115 7.44 16.02 7.93
CA SER A 115 8.74 15.44 8.30
C SER A 115 9.78 15.49 7.17
N GLY A 116 9.46 16.10 6.02
CA GLY A 116 10.36 16.23 4.87
C GLY A 116 9.91 15.46 3.63
N ILE A 117 10.84 15.19 2.73
CA ILE A 117 10.56 14.49 1.47
C ILE A 117 10.52 12.99 1.70
N GLU A 118 9.41 12.39 1.37
CA GLU A 118 9.14 10.96 1.45
C GLU A 118 9.25 10.33 0.05
N ARG A 119 10.03 9.27 -0.07
CA ARG A 119 10.17 8.51 -1.32
C ARG A 119 9.36 7.23 -1.23
N ASN A 120 8.49 7.01 -2.20
CA ASN A 120 7.63 5.83 -2.25
C ASN A 120 7.85 5.05 -3.55
N ILE A 121 7.62 3.74 -3.46
CA ILE A 121 7.42 2.85 -4.59
C ILE A 121 5.94 2.50 -4.60
N CYS A 122 5.28 2.75 -5.71
CA CYS A 122 3.87 2.44 -5.93
C CYS A 122 3.76 1.18 -6.77
N LEU A 123 2.95 0.23 -6.33
CA LEU A 123 2.64 -1.00 -7.06
C LEU A 123 1.12 -1.06 -7.23
N TRP A 124 0.65 -0.90 -8.46
CA TRP A 124 -0.78 -0.77 -8.73
C TRP A 124 -1.27 -1.84 -9.71
N ILE A 125 -2.26 -2.61 -9.26
CA ILE A 125 -3.02 -3.51 -10.12
C ILE A 125 -4.28 -2.78 -10.56
N GLN A 126 -4.23 -2.20 -11.75
CA GLN A 126 -5.30 -1.36 -12.28
C GLN A 126 -6.63 -2.12 -12.40
N GLU A 127 -6.62 -3.33 -12.96
CA GLU A 127 -7.80 -4.16 -13.13
C GLU A 127 -8.45 -4.61 -11.81
N LYS A 128 -7.67 -4.70 -10.74
CA LYS A 128 -8.16 -5.03 -9.38
C LYS A 128 -8.36 -3.79 -8.53
N GLU A 129 -8.10 -2.61 -9.09
CA GLU A 129 -8.22 -1.33 -8.39
C GLU A 129 -7.48 -1.32 -7.05
N TYR A 130 -6.29 -1.93 -6.99
CA TYR A 130 -5.57 -2.11 -5.74
C TYR A 130 -4.15 -1.57 -5.81
N LEU A 131 -3.81 -0.75 -4.81
CA LEU A 131 -2.51 -0.07 -4.70
C LEU A 131 -1.79 -0.52 -3.44
N VAL A 132 -0.51 -0.86 -3.59
CA VAL A 132 0.44 -1.04 -2.48
C VAL A 132 1.48 0.06 -2.56
N ILE A 133 1.76 0.70 -1.44
CA ILE A 133 2.79 1.73 -1.32
C ILE A 133 3.88 1.26 -0.38
N LEU A 134 5.10 1.19 -0.91
CA LEU A 134 6.29 0.95 -0.13
C LEU A 134 7.02 2.28 0.10
N ARG A 135 7.60 2.48 1.27
CA ARG A 135 8.37 3.68 1.62
C ARG A 135 9.85 3.39 1.67
N LYS A 136 10.62 4.07 0.83
CA LYS A 136 12.08 3.96 0.84
C LYS A 136 12.68 4.76 2.00
N ARG A 137 13.54 4.13 2.75
CA ARG A 137 14.40 4.73 3.76
C ARG A 137 15.86 4.54 3.36
N LYS A 138 16.79 5.23 4.01
CA LYS A 138 18.21 5.13 3.67
C LYS A 138 18.74 3.69 3.56
N ARG A 139 18.32 2.81 4.47
CA ARG A 139 18.87 1.45 4.60
C ARG A 139 17.86 0.34 4.43
N TYR A 140 16.55 0.63 4.36
CA TYR A 140 15.49 -0.35 4.30
C TYR A 140 14.26 0.18 3.56
N ILE A 141 13.36 -0.71 3.23
CA ILE A 141 12.05 -0.40 2.62
C ILE A 141 10.97 -0.89 3.59
N LEU A 142 9.92 -0.10 3.76
CA LEU A 142 8.76 -0.43 4.59
C LEU A 142 7.52 -0.59 3.74
N LEU A 143 6.67 -1.57 4.07
CA LEU A 143 5.27 -1.52 3.68
C LEU A 143 4.64 -0.32 4.39
N TRP A 144 4.25 0.68 3.60
CA TRP A 144 3.64 1.88 4.17
C TRP A 144 2.14 1.73 4.30
N THR A 145 1.46 1.43 3.20
CA THR A 145 0.02 1.20 3.16
C THR A 145 -0.37 0.39 1.93
N ALA A 146 -1.58 -0.17 1.97
CA ALA A 146 -2.20 -0.82 0.82
C ALA A 146 -3.72 -0.66 0.91
N TYR A 147 -4.37 -0.37 -0.22
CA TYR A 147 -5.81 -0.11 -0.22
C TYR A 147 -6.45 -0.21 -1.61
N PRO A 148 -7.78 -0.47 -1.67
CA PRO A 148 -8.53 -0.38 -2.91
C PRO A 148 -8.65 1.08 -3.39
N VAL A 149 -8.40 1.33 -4.67
CA VAL A 149 -8.52 2.64 -5.31
C VAL A 149 -9.86 2.73 -6.00
N THR A 150 -10.88 3.24 -5.30
CA THR A 150 -12.26 3.28 -5.81
C THR A 150 -12.65 4.60 -6.46
N LYS A 151 -11.93 5.70 -6.14
CA LYS A 151 -12.25 7.05 -6.62
C LYS A 151 -11.63 7.31 -8.00
N GLU A 152 -12.43 7.68 -8.98
CA GLU A 152 -11.99 7.92 -10.36
C GLU A 152 -10.92 9.01 -10.50
N HIS A 153 -11.01 10.09 -9.70
CA HIS A 153 -9.97 11.12 -9.70
C HIS A 153 -8.61 10.58 -9.20
N THR A 154 -8.63 9.66 -8.24
CA THR A 154 -7.41 9.00 -7.74
C THR A 154 -6.83 8.08 -8.80
N LYS A 155 -7.65 7.27 -9.48
CA LYS A 155 -7.20 6.39 -10.58
C LYS A 155 -6.54 7.21 -11.68
N ARG A 156 -7.17 8.33 -12.09
CA ARG A 156 -6.61 9.23 -13.11
C ARG A 156 -5.28 9.85 -12.66
N LYS A 157 -5.16 10.25 -11.39
CA LYS A 157 -3.89 10.75 -10.85
C LYS A 157 -2.80 9.68 -10.90
N LEU A 158 -3.08 8.47 -10.45
CA LEU A 158 -2.13 7.35 -10.46
C LEU A 158 -1.68 7.01 -11.89
N GLN A 159 -2.62 6.96 -12.83
CA GLN A 159 -2.31 6.69 -14.24
C GLN A 159 -1.37 7.76 -14.81
N LYS A 160 -1.68 9.03 -14.55
CA LYS A 160 -0.83 10.15 -15.01
C LYS A 160 0.58 10.05 -14.43
N GLU A 161 0.73 9.76 -13.14
CA GLU A 161 2.04 9.59 -12.50
C GLU A 161 2.83 8.44 -13.15
N TYR A 162 2.17 7.30 -13.35
CA TYR A 162 2.80 6.14 -14.00
C TYR A 162 3.24 6.45 -15.43
N ASP A 163 2.38 7.08 -16.25
CA ASP A 163 2.70 7.42 -17.62
C ASP A 163 3.86 8.41 -17.72
N GLU A 164 3.92 9.37 -16.82
CA GLU A 164 5.01 10.34 -16.73
C GLU A 164 6.32 9.66 -16.33
N TYR A 165 6.30 8.83 -15.29
CA TYR A 165 7.44 8.03 -14.87
C TYR A 165 7.96 7.14 -16.00
N LYS A 166 7.06 6.50 -16.74
CA LYS A 166 7.44 5.64 -17.86
C LYS A 166 8.08 6.40 -19.03
N LYS A 167 7.71 7.65 -19.23
CA LYS A 167 8.30 8.52 -20.28
C LYS A 167 9.66 9.05 -19.90
N THR A 168 9.82 9.49 -18.66
CA THR A 168 11.03 10.21 -18.20
C THR A 168 12.03 9.30 -17.53
N GLY A 169 11.57 8.22 -16.90
CA GLY A 169 12.37 7.42 -15.96
C GLY A 169 12.65 8.13 -14.64
N ASP A 170 12.11 9.34 -14.46
CA ASP A 170 12.36 10.18 -13.29
C ASP A 170 11.32 9.96 -12.19
N VAL A 171 11.76 10.09 -10.95
CA VAL A 171 10.89 10.01 -9.79
C VAL A 171 9.90 11.17 -9.78
N ILE A 172 8.60 10.88 -9.83
CA ILE A 172 7.53 11.88 -9.88
C ILE A 172 7.48 12.67 -8.57
N SER A 173 7.39 14.01 -8.66
CA SER A 173 7.27 14.92 -7.51
C SER A 173 5.92 15.62 -7.51
N ASP A 174 5.34 15.83 -6.33
CA ASP A 174 4.14 16.66 -6.14
C ASP A 174 4.44 18.18 -6.16
N ASP A 175 5.70 18.58 -6.37
CA ASP A 175 6.01 20.01 -6.47
C ASP A 175 5.19 20.65 -7.57
N PRO A 176 4.51 21.78 -7.31
CA PRO A 176 3.96 22.58 -8.39
C PRO A 176 5.13 22.96 -9.29
N VAL A 177 5.00 22.63 -10.57
CA VAL A 177 5.95 23.05 -11.61
C VAL A 177 6.07 24.56 -11.50
N THR A 178 7.13 25.07 -10.86
CA THR A 178 7.53 26.47 -11.04
C THR A 178 7.89 26.60 -12.51
N PRO A 179 7.21 27.45 -13.28
CA PRO A 179 7.58 27.64 -14.66
C PRO A 179 9.04 28.13 -14.64
N SER A 180 9.89 27.37 -15.32
CA SER A 180 11.27 27.74 -15.55
C SER A 180 11.27 29.10 -16.25
N THR A 181 11.58 30.16 -15.52
CA THR A 181 11.87 31.45 -16.07
C THR A 181 13.22 31.34 -16.82
N HIS A 182 13.14 30.84 -18.04
CA HIS A 182 14.16 31.15 -19.04
C HIS A 182 13.90 32.59 -19.47
N GLY A 183 14.50 33.50 -18.77
CA GLY A 183 14.49 34.91 -19.04
C GLY A 183 15.90 35.48 -19.15
N ARG A 184 16.35 35.60 -20.39
CA ARG A 184 17.40 36.50 -20.93
C ARG A 184 18.84 36.16 -20.59
#